data_322829ae6a2fcef17dd77cd579700690
#
_entry.id   322829ae6a2fcef17dd77cd579700690
#
_cell.length_a   1.000
_cell.length_b   1.000
_cell.length_c   1.000
_cell.angle_alpha   90.00
_cell.angle_beta   90.00
_cell.angle_gamma   90.00
#
_symmetry.space_group_name_H-M   'P 1'
#
loop_
_entity.id
_entity.type
_entity.pdbx_description
1 polymer ?
#
loop_
_entity_poly.entity_id
_entity_poly.type
_entity_poly.pdbx_seq_one_letter_code
_entity_poly.pdbx_strand_id
1 'polypeptide(L)'
;WLSTREIGFRSVTAALSDLAAMGAAPLGVLVSLQLARNSRASLEDLADGIAEAVRAVGTTVLGGNLSRGDVLGITTTVLGSAFAPLTRAGARPGDLVYLTGTLGGPLAALRAFRSRKKPTRAWRQRFAHPTARIAEARWLAARGVVAAIDISDGLVSEAGHLAAAGGVGIELRGDRVPTVAGVSKRDALAGGEEFELLVVSRTPLPETEFSARFGIPLTLVGRVTEGAGTVDVTRVARRRFARRGHDHFPR
;
A
#
# COMPACT_ATOMS: atom_id res chain seq x y z
N TRP A 1 -10.96 -8.87 15.32
CA TRP A 1 -9.86 -7.91 15.25
C TRP A 1 -10.29 -6.56 14.64
N LEU A 2 -11.19 -6.60 13.68
CA LEU A 2 -11.79 -5.45 13.03
C LEU A 2 -13.30 -5.41 13.31
N SER A 3 -13.84 -4.21 13.52
CA SER A 3 -15.28 -3.99 13.46
C SER A 3 -15.79 -4.06 12.02
N THR A 4 -17.08 -4.22 11.83
CA THR A 4 -17.70 -4.23 10.49
C THR A 4 -17.46 -2.92 9.74
N ARG A 5 -17.47 -1.79 10.45
CA ARG A 5 -17.15 -0.47 9.90
C ARG A 5 -15.69 -0.42 9.40
N GLU A 6 -14.74 -0.93 10.17
CA GLU A 6 -13.33 -1.00 9.76
C GLU A 6 -13.12 -1.94 8.56
N ILE A 7 -13.89 -3.04 8.47
CA ILE A 7 -13.86 -3.92 7.29
C ILE A 7 -14.30 -3.14 6.04
N GLY A 8 -15.41 -2.40 6.11
CA GLY A 8 -15.88 -1.56 5.01
C GLY A 8 -14.86 -0.49 4.61
N PHE A 9 -14.32 0.24 5.58
CA PHE A 9 -13.29 1.25 5.34
C PHE A 9 -12.07 0.68 4.63
N ARG A 10 -11.53 -0.41 5.16
CA ARG A 10 -10.31 -1.03 4.68
C ARG A 10 -10.45 -1.63 3.28
N SER A 11 -11.60 -2.27 2.98
CA SER A 11 -11.82 -2.89 1.66
C SER A 11 -11.80 -1.87 0.52
N VAL A 12 -12.34 -0.68 0.76
CA VAL A 12 -12.32 0.43 -0.22
C VAL A 12 -10.95 1.10 -0.27
N THR A 13 -10.31 1.32 0.88
CA THR A 13 -9.00 1.95 0.93
C THR A 13 -7.93 1.12 0.24
N ALA A 14 -7.97 -0.21 0.37
CA ALA A 14 -7.06 -1.11 -0.33
C ALA A 14 -7.17 -0.94 -1.86
N ALA A 15 -8.39 -0.92 -2.41
CA ALA A 15 -8.59 -0.71 -3.85
C ALA A 15 -8.19 0.71 -4.29
N LEU A 16 -8.43 1.74 -3.47
CA LEU A 16 -8.00 3.12 -3.76
C LEU A 16 -6.47 3.26 -3.76
N SER A 17 -5.74 2.39 -3.07
CA SER A 17 -4.29 2.37 -3.08
C SER A 17 -3.72 2.06 -4.47
N ASP A 18 -4.40 1.22 -5.26
CA ASP A 18 -4.02 0.97 -6.66
C ASP A 18 -4.13 2.23 -7.52
N LEU A 19 -5.16 3.06 -7.31
CA LEU A 19 -5.25 4.36 -7.99
C LEU A 19 -4.15 5.32 -7.54
N ALA A 20 -3.77 5.30 -6.26
CA ALA A 20 -2.64 6.06 -5.77
C ALA A 20 -1.35 5.64 -6.48
N ALA A 21 -1.08 4.34 -6.61
CA ALA A 21 0.08 3.82 -7.33
C ALA A 21 0.15 4.31 -8.79
N MET A 22 -1.00 4.60 -9.39
CA MET A 22 -1.09 5.15 -10.75
C MET A 22 -1.02 6.68 -10.81
N GLY A 23 -0.94 7.39 -9.68
CA GLY A 23 -1.00 8.85 -9.64
C GLY A 23 -2.35 9.43 -10.09
N ALA A 24 -3.42 8.62 -10.05
CA ALA A 24 -4.72 8.96 -10.58
C ALA A 24 -5.58 9.76 -9.56
N ALA A 25 -6.43 10.65 -10.10
CA ALA A 25 -7.51 11.25 -9.33
C ALA A 25 -8.70 10.29 -9.27
N PRO A 26 -9.27 9.97 -8.11
CA PRO A 26 -10.41 9.09 -8.03
C PRO A 26 -11.67 9.77 -8.60
N LEU A 27 -12.41 9.05 -9.44
CA LEU A 27 -13.71 9.47 -10.01
C LEU A 27 -14.86 8.86 -9.25
N GLY A 28 -14.72 7.63 -8.76
CA GLY A 28 -15.75 6.94 -8.01
C GLY A 28 -15.42 5.48 -7.75
N VAL A 29 -16.30 4.86 -6.96
CA VAL A 29 -16.15 3.48 -6.50
C VAL A 29 -17.44 2.71 -6.79
N LEU A 30 -17.33 1.50 -7.29
CA LEU A 30 -18.41 0.52 -7.36
C LEU A 30 -18.18 -0.55 -6.30
N VAL A 31 -19.20 -0.88 -5.51
CA VAL A 31 -19.08 -1.86 -4.43
C VAL A 31 -20.11 -2.98 -4.62
N SER A 32 -19.65 -4.20 -4.85
CA SER A 32 -20.50 -5.38 -4.84
C SER A 32 -20.36 -6.10 -3.49
N LEU A 33 -21.48 -6.27 -2.81
CA LEU A 33 -21.57 -6.92 -1.52
C LEU A 33 -22.30 -8.26 -1.65
N GLN A 34 -21.68 -9.31 -1.16
CA GLN A 34 -22.33 -10.58 -0.89
C GLN A 34 -22.55 -10.70 0.62
N LEU A 35 -23.80 -10.86 1.05
CA LEU A 35 -24.17 -10.85 2.46
C LEU A 35 -24.62 -12.24 2.90
N ALA A 36 -24.09 -12.73 4.03
CA ALA A 36 -24.59 -13.90 4.70
C ALA A 36 -25.97 -13.60 5.33
N ARG A 37 -26.79 -14.64 5.53
CA ARG A 37 -28.20 -14.50 5.99
C ARG A 37 -28.37 -13.66 7.26
N ASN A 38 -27.39 -13.64 8.14
CA ASN A 38 -27.45 -12.96 9.44
C ASN A 38 -26.69 -11.62 9.46
N SER A 39 -26.18 -11.12 8.32
CA SER A 39 -25.34 -9.91 8.25
C SER A 39 -26.12 -8.61 8.16
N ARG A 40 -27.48 -8.65 8.19
CA ARG A 40 -28.32 -7.44 7.99
C ARG A 40 -28.08 -6.38 9.06
N ALA A 41 -27.88 -6.79 10.31
CA ALA A 41 -27.62 -5.87 11.42
C ALA A 41 -26.27 -5.12 11.30
N SER A 42 -25.31 -5.67 10.53
CA SER A 42 -23.99 -5.08 10.34
C SER A 42 -23.85 -4.28 9.04
N LEU A 43 -24.91 -4.20 8.23
CA LEU A 43 -24.84 -3.58 6.91
C LEU A 43 -24.65 -2.06 7.00
N GLU A 44 -25.29 -1.42 7.96
CA GLU A 44 -25.16 0.03 8.18
C GLU A 44 -23.71 0.39 8.59
N ASP A 45 -23.15 -0.33 9.53
CA ASP A 45 -21.74 -0.14 9.93
C ASP A 45 -20.78 -0.35 8.76
N LEU A 46 -21.04 -1.37 7.92
CA LEU A 46 -20.22 -1.63 6.74
C LEU A 46 -20.31 -0.46 5.73
N ALA A 47 -21.54 0.01 5.47
CA ALA A 47 -21.78 1.14 4.59
C ALA A 47 -21.16 2.43 5.10
N ASP A 48 -21.22 2.67 6.40
CA ASP A 48 -20.57 3.80 7.05
C ASP A 48 -19.03 3.77 6.86
N GLY A 49 -18.42 2.61 7.02
CA GLY A 49 -16.98 2.44 6.77
C GLY A 49 -16.60 2.69 5.32
N ILE A 50 -17.39 2.17 4.37
CA ILE A 50 -17.23 2.44 2.93
C ILE A 50 -17.34 3.94 2.65
N ALA A 51 -18.39 4.60 3.19
CA ALA A 51 -18.61 6.03 3.01
C ALA A 51 -17.47 6.88 3.62
N GLU A 52 -16.89 6.46 4.74
CA GLU A 52 -15.75 7.12 5.36
C GLU A 52 -14.51 7.03 4.44
N ALA A 53 -14.23 5.86 3.86
CA ALA A 53 -13.08 5.66 2.97
C ALA A 53 -13.18 6.51 1.70
N VAL A 54 -14.34 6.57 1.05
CA VAL A 54 -14.50 7.40 -0.17
C VAL A 54 -14.42 8.89 0.14
N ARG A 55 -14.98 9.34 1.26
CA ARG A 55 -14.87 10.74 1.70
C ARG A 55 -13.43 11.14 2.01
N ALA A 56 -12.64 10.24 2.59
CA ALA A 56 -11.24 10.52 2.94
C ALA A 56 -10.38 10.92 1.73
N VAL A 57 -10.75 10.50 0.52
CA VAL A 57 -10.04 10.84 -0.72
C VAL A 57 -10.86 11.75 -1.66
N GLY A 58 -11.98 12.29 -1.17
CA GLY A 58 -12.82 13.23 -1.93
C GLY A 58 -13.56 12.59 -3.11
N THR A 59 -13.96 11.32 -3.00
CA THR A 59 -14.72 10.60 -4.03
C THR A 59 -16.07 10.08 -3.49
N THR A 60 -16.78 9.30 -4.28
CA THR A 60 -18.13 8.81 -3.94
C THR A 60 -18.35 7.37 -4.41
N VAL A 61 -19.35 6.71 -3.84
CA VAL A 61 -19.88 5.45 -4.37
C VAL A 61 -20.80 5.75 -5.55
N LEU A 62 -20.46 5.25 -6.73
CA LEU A 62 -21.23 5.41 -7.97
C LEU A 62 -22.37 4.39 -8.09
N GLY A 63 -22.21 3.24 -7.44
CA GLY A 63 -23.18 2.15 -7.49
C GLY A 63 -22.56 0.84 -7.03
N GLY A 64 -23.22 -0.26 -7.37
CA GLY A 64 -22.74 -1.59 -7.00
C GLY A 64 -23.86 -2.62 -7.07
N ASN A 65 -23.69 -3.72 -6.32
CA ASN A 65 -24.66 -4.79 -6.27
C ASN A 65 -24.77 -5.34 -4.84
N LEU A 66 -25.96 -5.80 -4.49
CA LEU A 66 -26.22 -6.55 -3.27
C LEU A 66 -26.71 -7.94 -3.64
N SER A 67 -26.03 -8.96 -3.15
CA SER A 67 -26.39 -10.35 -3.36
C SER A 67 -26.39 -11.12 -2.04
N ARG A 68 -27.06 -12.27 -2.03
CA ARG A 68 -27.03 -13.20 -0.90
C ARG A 68 -25.96 -14.26 -1.15
N GLY A 69 -25.25 -14.65 -0.10
CA GLY A 69 -24.27 -15.74 -0.11
C GLY A 69 -24.11 -16.37 1.27
N ASP A 70 -23.16 -17.27 1.39
CA ASP A 70 -22.88 -17.97 2.66
C ASP A 70 -21.92 -17.21 3.56
N VAL A 71 -21.08 -16.35 2.98
CA VAL A 71 -20.10 -15.52 3.70
C VAL A 71 -20.19 -14.07 3.23
N LEU A 72 -19.64 -13.15 4.05
CA LEU A 72 -19.46 -11.77 3.64
C LEU A 72 -18.37 -11.72 2.54
N GLY A 73 -18.76 -11.23 1.36
CA GLY A 73 -17.86 -10.93 0.27
C GLY A 73 -17.95 -9.44 -0.09
N ILE A 74 -16.83 -8.79 -0.30
CA ILE A 74 -16.74 -7.39 -0.71
C ILE A 74 -15.84 -7.32 -1.93
N THR A 75 -16.40 -6.86 -3.06
CA THR A 75 -15.63 -6.57 -4.25
C THR A 75 -15.71 -5.08 -4.52
N THR A 76 -14.56 -4.42 -4.58
CA THR A 76 -14.46 -2.99 -4.82
C THR A 76 -13.80 -2.75 -6.17
N THR A 77 -14.47 -2.01 -7.05
CA THR A 77 -13.91 -1.51 -8.30
C THR A 77 -13.74 -0.01 -8.19
N VAL A 78 -12.54 0.49 -8.42
CA VAL A 78 -12.22 1.91 -8.34
C VAL A 78 -11.98 2.48 -9.74
N LEU A 79 -12.52 3.66 -9.98
CA LEU A 79 -12.36 4.40 -11.23
C LEU A 79 -11.57 5.67 -10.97
N GLY A 80 -10.62 5.96 -11.82
CA GLY A 80 -9.79 7.15 -11.70
C GLY A 80 -9.38 7.71 -13.05
N SER A 81 -8.83 8.92 -13.03
CA SER A 81 -8.30 9.59 -14.20
C SER A 81 -6.90 10.12 -13.93
N ALA A 82 -5.98 9.90 -14.87
CA ALA A 82 -4.65 10.47 -14.87
C ALA A 82 -4.28 10.91 -16.29
N PHE A 83 -3.65 12.07 -16.43
CA PHE A 83 -3.16 12.53 -17.72
C PHE A 83 -2.02 11.64 -18.23
N ALA A 84 -1.11 11.27 -17.33
CA ALA A 84 -0.01 10.36 -17.58
C ALA A 84 0.04 9.36 -16.40
N PRO A 85 -0.64 8.22 -16.52
CA PRO A 85 -0.69 7.25 -15.42
C PRO A 85 0.71 6.68 -15.16
N LEU A 86 1.09 6.64 -13.88
CA LEU A 86 2.28 5.92 -13.45
C LEU A 86 2.06 4.42 -13.68
N THR A 87 3.11 3.74 -14.06
CA THR A 87 3.12 2.29 -14.25
C THR A 87 4.25 1.68 -13.42
N ARG A 88 4.30 0.37 -13.35
CA ARG A 88 5.44 -0.35 -12.77
C ARG A 88 6.68 -0.33 -13.67
N ALA A 89 6.50 -0.09 -14.96
CA ALA A 89 7.57 0.05 -15.94
C ALA A 89 8.04 1.52 -16.03
N GLY A 90 9.28 1.75 -16.45
CA GLY A 90 9.82 3.12 -16.64
C GLY A 90 11.08 3.39 -15.85
N ALA A 91 11.40 2.54 -14.87
CA ALA A 91 12.65 2.57 -14.13
C ALA A 91 13.86 2.27 -15.03
N ARG A 92 14.97 2.96 -14.81
CA ARG A 92 16.25 2.78 -15.52
C ARG A 92 17.41 2.72 -14.53
N PRO A 93 18.51 2.02 -14.85
CA PRO A 93 19.70 2.04 -14.02
C PRO A 93 20.17 3.46 -13.72
N GLY A 94 20.49 3.73 -12.44
CA GLY A 94 20.83 5.06 -11.94
C GLY A 94 19.68 5.83 -11.30
N ASP A 95 18.42 5.47 -11.56
CA ASP A 95 17.25 6.09 -10.94
C ASP A 95 17.21 5.86 -9.42
N LEU A 96 16.57 6.77 -8.71
CA LEU A 96 16.45 6.79 -7.26
C LEU A 96 15.13 6.16 -6.81
N VAL A 97 15.18 5.37 -5.74
CA VAL A 97 14.02 4.67 -5.20
C VAL A 97 13.62 5.29 -3.86
N TYR A 98 12.41 5.81 -3.79
CA TYR A 98 11.84 6.47 -2.61
C TYR A 98 10.66 5.69 -2.04
N LEU A 99 10.48 5.83 -0.72
CA LEU A 99 9.39 5.26 0.05
C LEU A 99 8.62 6.36 0.78
N THR A 100 7.29 6.33 0.73
CA THR A 100 6.45 7.17 1.57
C THR A 100 6.22 6.55 2.94
N GLY A 101 6.04 7.38 3.97
CA GLY A 101 5.59 6.95 5.29
C GLY A 101 6.55 6.02 6.03
N THR A 102 5.98 5.15 6.86
CA THR A 102 6.68 4.19 7.72
C THR A 102 6.05 2.81 7.60
N LEU A 103 6.82 1.72 7.72
CA LEU A 103 6.37 0.36 7.49
C LEU A 103 6.37 -0.51 8.76
N GLY A 104 5.66 -1.64 8.68
CA GLY A 104 5.66 -2.76 9.62
C GLY A 104 4.51 -2.76 10.62
N GLY A 105 3.69 -1.70 10.64
CA GLY A 105 2.57 -1.59 11.57
C GLY A 105 1.52 -2.70 11.42
N PRO A 106 0.99 -2.96 10.21
CA PRO A 106 -0.01 -4.00 9.98
C PRO A 106 0.47 -5.40 10.36
N LEU A 107 1.67 -5.81 9.96
CA LEU A 107 2.23 -7.11 10.33
C LEU A 107 2.42 -7.24 11.86
N ALA A 108 2.88 -6.19 12.54
CA ALA A 108 3.04 -6.19 13.99
C ALA A 108 1.69 -6.33 14.71
N ALA A 109 0.65 -5.64 14.23
CA ALA A 109 -0.71 -5.78 14.75
C ALA A 109 -1.26 -7.20 14.56
N LEU A 110 -1.12 -7.75 13.34
CA LEU A 110 -1.56 -9.10 13.01
C LEU A 110 -0.89 -10.17 13.90
N ARG A 111 0.43 -10.06 14.12
CA ARG A 111 1.15 -10.96 15.03
C ARG A 111 0.68 -10.84 16.48
N ALA A 112 0.43 -9.62 16.95
CA ALA A 112 -0.13 -9.42 18.29
C ALA A 112 -1.50 -10.11 18.43
N PHE A 113 -2.40 -9.91 17.47
CA PHE A 113 -3.71 -10.56 17.46
C PHE A 113 -3.62 -12.10 17.42
N ARG A 114 -2.79 -12.66 16.54
CA ARG A 114 -2.57 -14.12 16.44
C ARG A 114 -1.99 -14.70 17.74
N SER A 115 -1.19 -13.91 18.46
CA SER A 115 -0.64 -14.28 19.77
C SER A 115 -1.58 -13.94 20.92
N ARG A 116 -2.84 -13.56 20.67
CA ARG A 116 -3.84 -13.13 21.66
C ARG A 116 -3.35 -11.96 22.53
N LYS A 117 -2.46 -11.12 22.00
CA LYS A 117 -1.96 -9.91 22.65
C LYS A 117 -2.64 -8.68 22.06
N LYS A 118 -2.76 -7.63 22.86
CA LYS A 118 -3.25 -6.34 22.40
C LYS A 118 -2.13 -5.61 21.64
N PRO A 119 -2.34 -5.21 20.35
CA PRO A 119 -1.35 -4.40 19.63
C PRO A 119 -1.26 -3.00 20.26
N THR A 120 -0.16 -2.29 19.99
CA THR A 120 -0.08 -0.87 20.32
C THR A 120 -1.12 -0.08 19.53
N ARG A 121 -1.46 1.13 19.98
CA ARG A 121 -2.40 2.01 19.27
C ARG A 121 -1.90 2.31 17.84
N ALA A 122 -0.61 2.56 17.67
CA ALA A 122 -0.03 2.86 16.36
C ALA A 122 -0.13 1.67 15.39
N TRP A 123 0.19 0.44 15.84
CA TRP A 123 0.07 -0.77 15.03
C TRP A 123 -1.39 -1.05 14.65
N ARG A 124 -2.30 -0.92 15.64
CA ARG A 124 -3.74 -1.13 15.44
C ARG A 124 -4.32 -0.15 14.42
N GLN A 125 -3.92 1.13 14.52
CA GLN A 125 -4.36 2.18 13.61
C GLN A 125 -3.94 1.89 12.17
N ARG A 126 -2.67 1.52 11.95
CA ARG A 126 -2.16 1.18 10.62
C ARG A 126 -2.86 -0.05 10.02
N PHE A 127 -3.21 -1.03 10.86
CA PHE A 127 -3.92 -2.24 10.44
C PHE A 127 -5.37 -1.96 10.09
N ALA A 128 -6.09 -1.19 10.91
CA ALA A 128 -7.54 -0.98 10.78
C ALA A 128 -7.90 0.16 9.82
N HIS A 129 -7.09 1.22 9.83
CA HIS A 129 -7.33 2.44 9.06
C HIS A 129 -6.11 2.79 8.20
N PRO A 130 -5.82 1.98 7.16
CA PRO A 130 -4.80 2.35 6.19
C PRO A 130 -5.18 3.64 5.47
N THR A 131 -4.22 4.27 4.80
CA THR A 131 -4.45 5.50 4.05
C THR A 131 -4.05 5.27 2.60
N ALA A 132 -4.97 5.46 1.66
CA ALA A 132 -4.64 5.51 0.24
C ALA A 132 -3.93 6.83 -0.06
N ARG A 133 -2.71 6.77 -0.57
CA ARG A 133 -1.78 7.90 -0.78
C ARG A 133 -2.09 8.68 -2.06
N ILE A 134 -3.36 9.03 -2.31
CA ILE A 134 -3.83 9.68 -3.55
C ILE A 134 -3.18 11.05 -3.75
N ALA A 135 -3.24 11.92 -2.73
CA ALA A 135 -2.72 13.28 -2.83
C ALA A 135 -1.19 13.29 -2.96
N GLU A 136 -0.53 12.43 -2.19
CA GLU A 136 0.92 12.22 -2.21
C GLU A 136 1.38 11.72 -3.57
N ALA A 137 0.73 10.71 -4.13
CA ALA A 137 1.05 10.14 -5.43
C ALA A 137 0.93 11.16 -6.57
N ARG A 138 -0.15 11.93 -6.59
CA ARG A 138 -0.36 12.97 -7.60
C ARG A 138 0.68 14.08 -7.50
N TRP A 139 1.07 14.43 -6.29
CA TRP A 139 2.15 15.41 -6.08
C TRP A 139 3.50 14.87 -6.56
N LEU A 140 3.80 13.59 -6.32
CA LEU A 140 5.00 12.90 -6.77
C LEU A 140 5.03 12.74 -8.31
N ALA A 141 3.91 12.37 -8.93
CA ALA A 141 3.78 12.26 -10.38
C ALA A 141 4.10 13.57 -11.10
N ALA A 142 3.65 14.71 -10.54
CA ALA A 142 3.95 16.04 -11.07
C ALA A 142 5.44 16.45 -10.91
N ARG A 143 6.27 15.66 -10.20
CA ARG A 143 7.69 15.95 -9.91
C ARG A 143 8.67 14.94 -10.50
N GLY A 144 8.26 14.24 -11.55
CA GLY A 144 9.18 13.40 -12.33
C GLY A 144 9.34 11.96 -11.83
N VAL A 145 8.42 11.47 -10.99
CA VAL A 145 8.29 10.04 -10.72
C VAL A 145 7.95 9.33 -12.04
N VAL A 146 8.67 8.25 -12.33
CA VAL A 146 8.59 7.52 -13.60
C VAL A 146 7.99 6.12 -13.46
N ALA A 147 8.03 5.56 -12.25
CA ALA A 147 7.40 4.28 -11.92
C ALA A 147 6.94 4.29 -10.47
N ALA A 148 5.86 3.59 -10.18
CA ALA A 148 5.31 3.48 -8.84
C ALA A 148 4.55 2.17 -8.64
N ILE A 149 4.47 1.77 -7.36
CA ILE A 149 3.65 0.67 -6.88
C ILE A 149 3.28 0.97 -5.42
N ASP A 150 2.12 0.53 -4.95
CA ASP A 150 1.81 0.54 -3.54
C ASP A 150 2.35 -0.72 -2.84
N ILE A 151 2.47 -0.69 -1.53
CA ILE A 151 3.04 -1.81 -0.76
C ILE A 151 1.90 -2.62 -0.15
N SER A 152 1.46 -3.64 -0.88
CA SER A 152 0.41 -4.58 -0.48
C SER A 152 0.96 -5.92 0.04
N ASP A 153 2.01 -6.49 -0.58
CA ASP A 153 2.59 -7.78 -0.25
C ASP A 153 3.96 -7.69 0.46
N GLY A 154 4.44 -6.49 0.67
CA GLY A 154 5.71 -6.19 1.34
C GLY A 154 6.73 -5.52 0.44
N LEU A 155 7.54 -4.63 1.03
CA LEU A 155 8.48 -3.77 0.30
C LEU A 155 9.40 -4.52 -0.66
N VAL A 156 9.95 -5.66 -0.23
CA VAL A 156 10.88 -6.45 -1.07
C VAL A 156 10.15 -7.10 -2.25
N SER A 157 8.90 -7.53 -2.05
CA SER A 157 8.05 -8.08 -3.10
C SER A 157 7.72 -7.03 -4.16
N GLU A 158 7.28 -5.85 -3.70
CA GLU A 158 6.90 -4.77 -4.60
C GLU A 158 8.10 -4.17 -5.35
N ALA A 159 9.26 -4.09 -4.71
CA ALA A 159 10.50 -3.77 -5.41
C ALA A 159 10.81 -4.81 -6.51
N GLY A 160 10.53 -6.09 -6.25
CA GLY A 160 10.66 -7.16 -7.25
C GLY A 160 9.71 -6.98 -8.44
N HIS A 161 8.48 -6.55 -8.21
CA HIS A 161 7.51 -6.25 -9.28
C HIS A 161 7.95 -5.05 -10.12
N LEU A 162 8.45 -3.97 -9.50
CA LEU A 162 9.04 -2.83 -10.23
C LEU A 162 10.28 -3.25 -11.04
N ALA A 163 11.17 -4.02 -10.44
CA ALA A 163 12.38 -4.50 -11.09
C ALA A 163 12.06 -5.38 -12.31
N ALA A 164 11.12 -6.32 -12.16
CA ALA A 164 10.69 -7.20 -13.24
C ALA A 164 10.00 -6.44 -14.38
N ALA A 165 9.10 -5.50 -14.04
CA ALA A 165 8.38 -4.71 -15.04
C ALA A 165 9.30 -3.75 -15.82
N GLY A 166 10.35 -3.23 -15.18
CA GLY A 166 11.36 -2.36 -15.80
C GLY A 166 12.49 -3.12 -16.49
N GLY A 167 12.62 -4.44 -16.30
CA GLY A 167 13.78 -5.21 -16.77
C GLY A 167 15.10 -4.80 -16.10
N VAL A 168 15.05 -4.31 -14.86
CA VAL A 168 16.18 -3.72 -14.11
C VAL A 168 16.43 -4.45 -12.81
N GLY A 169 17.50 -4.09 -12.09
CA GLY A 169 17.73 -4.44 -10.69
C GLY A 169 17.30 -3.31 -9.76
N ILE A 170 17.01 -3.63 -8.49
CA ILE A 170 16.79 -2.64 -7.44
C ILE A 170 17.66 -2.99 -6.23
N GLU A 171 18.48 -2.05 -5.77
CA GLU A 171 19.21 -2.13 -4.49
C GLU A 171 18.46 -1.32 -3.44
N LEU A 172 17.98 -1.99 -2.38
CA LEU A 172 17.34 -1.37 -1.23
C LEU A 172 18.32 -1.28 -0.04
N ARG A 173 18.39 -0.13 0.56
CA ARG A 173 19.11 0.11 1.82
C ARG A 173 18.16 -0.11 2.99
N GLY A 174 18.13 -1.31 3.52
CA GLY A 174 17.21 -1.69 4.59
C GLY A 174 17.41 -0.88 5.90
N ASP A 175 18.62 -0.36 6.17
CA ASP A 175 18.88 0.55 7.28
C ASP A 175 18.11 1.88 7.16
N ARG A 176 17.83 2.33 5.93
CA ARG A 176 17.12 3.57 5.65
C ARG A 176 15.59 3.45 5.67
N VAL A 177 15.05 2.25 5.58
CA VAL A 177 13.59 2.06 5.58
C VAL A 177 12.98 2.56 6.90
N PRO A 178 12.11 3.58 6.90
CA PRO A 178 11.46 4.05 8.11
C PRO A 178 10.51 2.99 8.67
N THR A 179 10.50 2.80 9.99
CA THR A 179 9.67 1.79 10.64
C THR A 179 8.76 2.41 11.69
N VAL A 180 7.60 1.84 11.86
CA VAL A 180 6.75 2.15 13.00
C VAL A 180 7.48 1.77 14.31
N ALA A 181 7.31 2.56 15.35
CA ALA A 181 7.98 2.32 16.64
C ALA A 181 7.74 0.88 17.15
N GLY A 182 8.83 0.23 17.58
CA GLY A 182 8.81 -1.15 18.09
C GLY A 182 8.76 -2.24 17.01
N VAL A 183 8.85 -1.89 15.72
CA VAL A 183 8.89 -2.85 14.61
C VAL A 183 10.33 -3.08 14.15
N SER A 184 10.69 -4.32 13.90
CA SER A 184 12.01 -4.66 13.37
C SER A 184 12.13 -4.27 11.88
N LYS A 185 13.34 -3.92 11.41
CA LYS A 185 13.59 -3.66 9.98
C LYS A 185 13.18 -4.85 9.11
N ARG A 186 13.42 -6.06 9.58
CA ARG A 186 13.01 -7.28 8.87
C ARG A 186 11.51 -7.34 8.65
N ASP A 187 10.71 -7.03 9.68
CA ASP A 187 9.27 -7.07 9.59
C ASP A 187 8.73 -5.96 8.70
N ALA A 188 9.33 -4.78 8.73
CA ALA A 188 9.00 -3.68 7.84
C ALA A 188 9.31 -3.99 6.36
N LEU A 189 10.38 -4.74 6.08
CA LEU A 189 10.75 -5.13 4.72
C LEU A 189 9.84 -6.22 4.14
N ALA A 190 9.29 -7.11 4.99
CA ALA A 190 8.52 -8.27 4.59
C ALA A 190 7.00 -8.13 4.83
N GLY A 191 6.59 -7.16 5.64
CA GLY A 191 5.18 -6.95 5.99
C GLY A 191 4.40 -6.35 4.83
N GLY A 192 3.23 -6.93 4.54
CA GLY A 192 2.28 -6.42 3.58
C GLY A 192 1.20 -5.54 4.21
N GLU A 193 0.24 -5.13 3.37
CA GLU A 193 -0.94 -4.32 3.71
C GLU A 193 -0.59 -2.93 4.28
N GLU A 194 0.57 -2.38 3.86
CA GLU A 194 1.06 -1.07 4.31
C GLU A 194 0.37 0.08 3.58
N PHE A 195 0.04 -0.10 2.29
CA PHE A 195 -0.57 0.90 1.40
C PHE A 195 0.21 2.23 1.35
N GLU A 196 1.51 2.17 1.62
CA GLU A 196 2.47 3.21 1.30
C GLU A 196 2.95 3.03 -0.15
N LEU A 197 3.64 4.03 -0.71
CA LEU A 197 4.12 3.99 -2.09
C LEU A 197 5.63 3.74 -2.15
N LEU A 198 6.04 2.85 -3.04
CA LEU A 198 7.40 2.73 -3.52
C LEU A 198 7.45 3.38 -4.91
N VAL A 199 8.26 4.42 -5.05
CA VAL A 199 8.33 5.22 -6.29
C VAL A 199 9.75 5.34 -6.80
N VAL A 200 9.88 5.44 -8.12
CA VAL A 200 11.17 5.62 -8.80
C VAL A 200 11.20 6.99 -9.46
N SER A 201 12.28 7.72 -9.26
CA SER A 201 12.49 9.05 -9.82
C SER A 201 13.87 9.18 -10.44
N ARG A 202 13.94 9.87 -11.60
CA ARG A 202 15.22 10.17 -12.27
C ARG A 202 16.05 11.23 -11.59
N THR A 203 15.40 12.10 -10.83
CA THR A 203 16.01 13.23 -10.12
C THR A 203 15.71 13.16 -8.64
N PRO A 204 16.53 13.77 -7.78
CA PRO A 204 16.21 13.88 -6.36
C PRO A 204 14.85 14.54 -6.13
N LEU A 205 14.03 13.92 -5.28
CA LEU A 205 12.74 14.45 -4.87
C LEU A 205 12.90 15.35 -3.62
N PRO A 206 12.10 16.41 -3.48
CA PRO A 206 12.21 17.33 -2.35
C PRO A 206 11.56 16.74 -1.08
N GLU A 207 12.29 15.87 -0.37
CA GLU A 207 11.83 15.12 0.82
C GLU A 207 11.29 16.03 1.92
N THR A 208 11.93 17.18 2.17
CA THR A 208 11.51 18.14 3.18
C THR A 208 10.18 18.80 2.83
N GLU A 209 10.01 19.22 1.57
CA GLU A 209 8.75 19.83 1.09
C GLU A 209 7.60 18.81 1.17
N PHE A 210 7.87 17.56 0.77
CA PHE A 210 6.89 16.48 0.88
C PHE A 210 6.46 16.26 2.33
N SER A 211 7.42 16.15 3.24
CA SER A 211 7.13 15.90 4.66
C SER A 211 6.38 17.06 5.31
N ALA A 212 6.75 18.30 4.97
CA ALA A 212 6.04 19.49 5.46
C ALA A 212 4.58 19.56 4.95
N ARG A 213 4.35 19.10 3.70
CA ARG A 213 3.02 19.15 3.08
C ARG A 213 2.08 18.03 3.57
N PHE A 214 2.59 16.82 3.74
CA PHE A 214 1.76 15.64 3.98
C PHE A 214 1.87 15.07 5.39
N GLY A 215 2.79 15.59 6.22
CA GLY A 215 2.98 15.13 7.61
C GLY A 215 3.57 13.73 7.73
N ILE A 216 4.07 13.16 6.64
CA ILE A 216 4.72 11.83 6.59
C ILE A 216 6.07 11.94 5.90
N PRO A 217 7.05 11.08 6.20
CA PRO A 217 8.34 11.11 5.52
C PRO A 217 8.23 10.65 4.07
N LEU A 218 9.04 11.22 3.20
CA LEU A 218 9.50 10.64 1.94
C LEU A 218 10.97 10.31 2.14
N THR A 219 11.39 9.08 1.87
CA THR A 219 12.74 8.62 2.20
C THR A 219 13.40 7.97 1.00
N LEU A 220 14.60 8.41 0.64
CA LEU A 220 15.46 7.74 -0.33
C LEU A 220 15.94 6.41 0.27
N VAL A 221 15.38 5.31 -0.19
CA VAL A 221 15.63 3.96 0.34
C VAL A 221 16.49 3.09 -0.56
N GLY A 222 16.78 3.53 -1.79
CA GLY A 222 17.54 2.70 -2.71
C GLY A 222 17.83 3.36 -4.05
N ARG A 223 18.27 2.53 -4.98
CA ARG A 223 18.54 2.93 -6.37
C ARG A 223 18.23 1.78 -7.32
N VAL A 224 17.97 2.13 -8.57
CA VAL A 224 17.85 1.18 -9.67
C VAL A 224 19.25 0.83 -10.19
N THR A 225 19.48 -0.45 -10.45
CA THR A 225 20.76 -1.00 -10.93
C THR A 225 20.56 -1.78 -12.23
N GLU A 226 21.65 -2.14 -12.88
CA GLU A 226 21.65 -3.17 -13.90
C GLU A 226 21.14 -4.50 -13.32
N GLY A 227 20.47 -5.30 -14.15
CA GLY A 227 19.97 -6.62 -13.75
C GLY A 227 18.52 -6.85 -14.15
N ALA A 228 18.12 -8.07 -14.38
CA ALA A 228 16.77 -8.41 -14.82
C ALA A 228 15.94 -8.94 -13.65
N GLY A 229 15.09 -8.09 -13.08
CA GLY A 229 14.13 -8.47 -12.03
C GLY A 229 14.79 -8.86 -10.70
N THR A 230 15.97 -8.32 -10.39
CA THR A 230 16.69 -8.63 -9.14
C THR A 230 16.43 -7.58 -8.06
N VAL A 231 16.36 -8.02 -6.81
CA VAL A 231 16.31 -7.11 -5.65
C VAL A 231 17.38 -7.52 -4.65
N ASP A 232 18.27 -6.58 -4.35
CA ASP A 232 19.28 -6.74 -3.31
C ASP A 232 18.95 -5.84 -2.12
N VAL A 233 18.92 -6.43 -0.92
CA VAL A 233 18.72 -5.68 0.32
C VAL A 233 20.05 -5.63 1.08
N THR A 234 20.59 -4.43 1.20
CA THR A 234 21.87 -4.19 1.88
C THR A 234 21.65 -3.65 3.29
N ARG A 235 22.67 -3.78 4.15
CA ARG A 235 22.71 -3.23 5.52
C ARG A 235 21.62 -3.71 6.46
N VAL A 236 21.13 -4.93 6.25
CA VAL A 236 20.29 -5.69 7.19
C VAL A 236 20.97 -7.04 7.43
N ALA A 237 20.85 -7.61 8.64
CA ALA A 237 21.46 -8.89 8.98
C ALA A 237 21.16 -9.95 7.91
N ARG A 238 22.23 -10.56 7.35
CA ARG A 238 22.20 -11.46 6.20
C ARG A 238 21.33 -12.70 6.48
N ARG A 239 20.06 -12.62 6.10
CA ARG A 239 19.25 -13.79 5.72
C ARG A 239 18.57 -13.42 4.41
N ARG A 240 18.59 -14.35 3.44
CA ARG A 240 17.88 -14.17 2.17
C ARG A 240 16.42 -13.85 2.47
N PHE A 241 15.96 -12.68 2.06
CA PHE A 241 14.54 -12.41 1.97
C PHE A 241 13.99 -13.33 0.88
N ALA A 242 12.96 -14.09 1.20
CA ALA A 242 12.27 -14.87 0.17
C ALA A 242 11.74 -13.87 -0.87
N ARG A 243 12.01 -14.13 -2.14
CA ARG A 243 11.53 -13.31 -3.28
C ARG A 243 10.00 -13.32 -3.44
N ARG A 244 9.29 -14.08 -2.60
CA ARG A 244 7.84 -14.22 -2.64
C ARG A 244 7.23 -13.40 -1.53
N GLY A 245 6.41 -12.42 -1.90
CA GLY A 245 5.39 -11.84 -1.04
C GLY A 245 4.41 -12.90 -0.54
N HIS A 246 3.30 -12.50 0.01
CA HIS A 246 2.27 -13.42 0.45
C HIS A 246 1.77 -14.26 -0.76
N ASP A 247 1.96 -15.58 -0.71
CA ASP A 247 1.44 -16.50 -1.73
C ASP A 247 0.02 -16.93 -1.30
N HIS A 248 -0.98 -16.44 -2.02
CA HIS A 248 -2.39 -16.78 -1.78
C HIS A 248 -2.71 -18.23 -2.17
N PHE A 249 -1.87 -18.88 -2.98
CA PHE A 249 -2.05 -20.23 -3.47
C PHE A 249 -0.77 -21.06 -3.29
N PRO A 250 -0.34 -21.31 -2.04
CA PRO A 250 0.84 -22.14 -1.79
C PRO A 250 0.62 -23.53 -2.38
N ARG A 251 1.59 -23.99 -3.20
CA ARG A 251 1.60 -25.34 -3.77
C ARG A 251 1.91 -26.36 -2.69
#